data_3acdf73b269c6dd83fd116126c0a9297
#
_entry.id   3acdf73b269c6dd83fd116126c0a9297
#
_cell.length_a   1.000
_cell.length_b   1.000
_cell.length_c   1.000
_cell.angle_alpha   90.00
_cell.angle_beta   90.00
_cell.angle_gamma   90.00
#
_symmetry.space_group_name_H-M   'P 1'
#
loop_
_entity.id
_entity.type
_entity.pdbx_description
1 polymer ?
#
loop_
_entity_poly.entity_id
_entity_poly.type
_entity_poly.pdbx_seq_one_letter_code
_entity_poly.pdbx_strand_id
1 'polypeptide(L)'
;MVVRSSVESERIRWARAPYSAMVLTMWLCCAAVPALAQVSGVLPALPNAPATAADAALFMANRLDGAGGGISTMDQIAALEDAALAGQPMALYQLGLMYEAGEGVERDPVKAFGYFSQIADEHADTAPRGLEADIVAQSFLKVGEYYRTGLPEAGIPKNEDYSNKLILHAASYFGDADAQYRVGELYLDDAELGASPLQSARWLNLAARKGHAGAQAKLGSMLFNGEGIGIDQIEGLMWLTVASRRAVGTSDESWINDLLNNAMSIASADQRQQAVQRADSLGTRFGGL
;
A
#
# COMPACT_ATOMS: atom_id res chain seq x y z
N MET A 1 21.30 -46.42 -9.83
CA MET A 1 22.18 -45.24 -9.96
C MET A 1 21.23 -44.04 -10.01
N VAL A 2 20.93 -43.47 -8.86
CA VAL A 2 19.89 -42.45 -8.64
C VAL A 2 20.60 -41.11 -8.52
N VAL A 3 20.41 -40.25 -9.52
CA VAL A 3 20.88 -38.85 -9.44
C VAL A 3 19.84 -38.08 -8.62
N ARG A 4 20.18 -37.80 -7.37
CA ARG A 4 19.49 -36.83 -6.54
C ARG A 4 19.86 -35.44 -7.02
N SER A 5 18.90 -34.73 -7.62
CA SER A 5 18.98 -33.29 -7.83
C SER A 5 18.72 -32.60 -6.51
N SER A 6 19.78 -32.06 -5.94
CA SER A 6 19.71 -31.13 -4.80
C SER A 6 19.22 -29.77 -5.29
N VAL A 7 17.92 -29.55 -5.23
CA VAL A 7 17.35 -28.20 -5.13
C VAL A 7 16.96 -28.02 -3.66
N GLU A 8 17.96 -27.75 -2.86
CA GLU A 8 17.77 -27.37 -1.46
C GLU A 8 17.78 -25.85 -1.41
N SER A 9 16.56 -25.32 -1.47
CA SER A 9 16.09 -24.08 -0.82
C SER A 9 17.22 -23.20 -0.24
N GLU A 10 17.62 -22.18 -0.95
CA GLU A 10 18.13 -20.97 -0.31
C GLU A 10 16.96 -20.30 0.42
N ARG A 11 16.79 -20.65 1.68
CA ARG A 11 15.89 -20.00 2.61
C ARG A 11 16.38 -18.58 2.82
N ILE A 12 15.52 -17.64 2.46
CA ILE A 12 15.62 -16.22 2.75
C ILE A 12 16.22 -15.98 4.14
N ARG A 13 17.35 -15.33 4.19
CA ARG A 13 18.34 -15.29 5.29
C ARG A 13 18.16 -14.11 6.23
N TRP A 14 16.96 -13.71 6.54
CA TRP A 14 16.81 -12.62 7.50
C TRP A 14 16.25 -12.99 8.89
N ALA A 15 16.43 -14.23 9.26
CA ALA A 15 16.15 -14.67 10.62
C ALA A 15 17.43 -14.92 11.42
N ARG A 16 18.47 -14.07 11.40
CA ARG A 16 19.54 -14.02 12.43
C ARG A 16 20.58 -12.94 12.12
N ALA A 17 20.40 -11.75 12.63
CA ALA A 17 21.53 -10.89 12.96
C ALA A 17 21.41 -10.48 14.44
N PRO A 18 22.42 -10.77 15.29
CA PRO A 18 22.42 -10.31 16.67
C PRO A 18 22.78 -8.82 16.69
N TYR A 19 22.02 -8.06 17.44
CA TYR A 19 22.41 -6.71 17.85
C TYR A 19 23.69 -6.81 18.68
N SER A 20 24.80 -6.33 18.15
CA SER A 20 26.01 -6.05 18.92
C SER A 20 26.63 -4.78 18.42
N ALA A 21 26.64 -3.85 19.33
CA ALA A 21 27.31 -2.57 19.37
C ALA A 21 28.62 -2.46 18.57
N MET A 22 28.79 -1.38 17.80
CA MET A 22 30.10 -0.78 17.58
C MET A 22 29.98 0.74 17.62
N VAL A 23 30.54 1.27 18.68
CA VAL A 23 30.73 2.68 19.00
C VAL A 23 32.10 3.11 18.47
N LEU A 24 32.20 4.34 18.01
CA LEU A 24 33.36 5.21 17.78
C LEU A 24 34.32 4.85 16.62
N THR A 25 34.46 5.77 15.67
CA THR A 25 35.53 6.80 15.76
C THR A 25 35.28 7.93 14.73
N MET A 26 35.29 9.12 15.27
CA MET A 26 35.27 10.43 14.66
C MET A 26 36.65 10.72 14.02
N TRP A 27 36.68 11.07 12.72
CA TRP A 27 37.78 11.86 12.18
C TRP A 27 37.24 12.97 11.29
N LEU A 28 37.53 14.20 11.74
CA LEU A 28 37.34 15.44 10.98
C LEU A 28 38.23 15.41 9.73
N CYS A 29 37.65 15.74 8.59
CA CYS A 29 38.37 16.36 7.48
C CYS A 29 37.51 17.48 6.91
N CYS A 30 37.84 18.72 7.26
CA CYS A 30 37.36 19.93 6.61
C CYS A 30 37.89 19.97 5.18
N ALA A 31 37.01 19.86 4.19
CA ALA A 31 37.27 20.34 2.85
C ALA A 31 36.12 21.25 2.42
N ALA A 32 36.47 22.49 2.13
CA ALA A 32 35.57 23.54 1.71
C ALA A 32 34.86 23.16 0.39
N VAL A 33 33.54 23.13 0.41
CA VAL A 33 32.69 23.03 -0.78
C VAL A 33 32.26 24.44 -1.17
N PRO A 34 32.44 24.85 -2.42
CA PRO A 34 31.99 26.17 -2.88
C PRO A 34 30.46 26.23 -2.86
N ALA A 35 29.94 27.34 -2.38
CA ALA A 35 28.52 27.67 -2.36
C ALA A 35 27.94 27.67 -3.77
N LEU A 36 27.18 26.64 -4.13
CA LEU A 36 26.29 26.69 -5.28
C LEU A 36 25.02 27.40 -4.86
N ALA A 37 24.70 28.43 -5.59
CA ALA A 37 23.54 29.28 -5.40
C ALA A 37 22.25 28.45 -5.24
N GLN A 38 21.52 28.69 -4.15
CA GLN A 38 20.16 28.22 -3.95
C GLN A 38 19.26 28.91 -4.98
N VAL A 39 18.89 28.18 -6.02
CA VAL A 39 17.73 28.52 -6.84
C VAL A 39 16.52 28.02 -6.07
N SER A 40 15.95 28.90 -5.23
CA SER A 40 14.63 28.68 -4.62
C SER A 40 13.55 28.86 -5.70
N GLY A 41 13.49 27.92 -6.63
CA GLY A 41 12.34 27.76 -7.49
C GLY A 41 11.32 26.88 -6.74
N VAL A 42 10.33 27.50 -6.13
CA VAL A 42 9.10 26.83 -5.73
C VAL A 42 8.48 26.28 -7.01
N LEU A 43 8.67 25.00 -7.29
CA LEU A 43 7.92 24.31 -8.33
C LEU A 43 6.45 24.37 -7.91
N PRO A 44 5.54 24.86 -8.80
CA PRO A 44 4.11 24.81 -8.48
C PRO A 44 3.72 23.36 -8.23
N ALA A 45 3.03 23.10 -7.11
CA ALA A 45 2.45 21.81 -6.81
C ALA A 45 1.59 21.39 -8.00
N LEU A 46 1.90 20.24 -8.60
CA LEU A 46 1.12 19.69 -9.69
C LEU A 46 -0.27 19.36 -9.13
N PRO A 47 -1.35 19.88 -9.70
CA PRO A 47 -2.69 19.46 -9.33
C PRO A 47 -2.83 17.99 -9.76
N ASN A 48 -3.02 17.07 -8.87
CA ASN A 48 -3.08 15.61 -9.01
C ASN A 48 -1.74 14.89 -8.79
N ALA A 49 -1.05 15.17 -7.71
CA ALA A 49 0.00 14.28 -7.26
C ALA A 49 -0.64 12.92 -6.87
N PRO A 50 -0.10 11.80 -7.37
CA PRO A 50 -0.64 10.47 -7.06
C PRO A 50 -0.64 10.22 -5.55
N ALA A 51 -1.73 9.69 -5.02
CA ALA A 51 -1.90 9.46 -3.59
C ALA A 51 -1.21 8.16 -3.13
N THR A 52 -0.97 7.23 -4.05
CA THR A 52 -0.32 5.93 -3.79
C THR A 52 0.78 5.65 -4.80
N ALA A 53 1.64 4.67 -4.51
CA ALA A 53 2.66 4.20 -5.46
C ALA A 53 2.05 3.63 -6.74
N ALA A 54 0.89 2.98 -6.64
CA ALA A 54 0.14 2.49 -7.78
C ALA A 54 -0.34 3.65 -8.67
N ASP A 55 -0.88 4.73 -8.05
CA ASP A 55 -1.28 5.94 -8.76
C ASP A 55 -0.07 6.64 -9.40
N ALA A 56 1.10 6.61 -8.75
CA ALA A 56 2.33 7.15 -9.30
C ALA A 56 2.82 6.36 -10.52
N ALA A 57 2.75 5.03 -10.47
CA ALA A 57 3.09 4.16 -11.58
C ALA A 57 2.13 4.36 -12.76
N LEU A 58 0.82 4.43 -12.48
CA LEU A 58 -0.22 4.73 -13.46
C LEU A 58 -0.07 6.13 -14.07
N PHE A 59 0.26 7.13 -13.23
CA PHE A 59 0.51 8.51 -13.65
C PHE A 59 1.72 8.61 -14.58
N MET A 60 2.79 7.89 -14.29
CA MET A 60 3.98 7.83 -15.15
C MET A 60 3.68 7.10 -16.47
N ALA A 61 2.95 5.98 -16.43
CA ALA A 61 2.52 5.27 -17.62
C ALA A 61 1.64 6.15 -18.53
N ASN A 62 0.62 6.81 -17.98
CA ASN A 62 -0.25 7.74 -18.70
C ASN A 62 0.50 8.98 -19.22
N ARG A 63 1.56 9.42 -18.56
CA ARG A 63 2.35 10.56 -19.02
C ARG A 63 3.28 10.20 -20.19
N LEU A 64 3.74 8.96 -20.25
CA LEU A 64 4.44 8.41 -21.40
C LEU A 64 3.49 8.27 -22.60
N ASP A 65 2.25 7.88 -22.36
CA ASP A 65 1.19 7.75 -23.37
C ASP A 65 0.71 9.14 -23.89
N GLY A 66 0.68 10.17 -23.04
CA GLY A 66 0.22 11.53 -23.36
C GLY A 66 1.28 12.45 -24.02
N ALA A 67 2.52 12.03 -24.15
CA ALA A 67 3.61 12.85 -24.67
C ALA A 67 3.70 12.85 -26.21
N GLY A 68 2.61 12.58 -26.95
CA GLY A 68 2.41 12.98 -28.35
C GLY A 68 3.47 12.56 -29.40
N GLY A 69 4.29 11.59 -29.11
CA GLY A 69 5.28 11.06 -30.01
C GLY A 69 5.21 9.55 -30.00
N GLY A 70 4.32 8.98 -30.79
CA GLY A 70 4.18 7.62 -31.30
C GLY A 70 5.09 6.48 -30.79
N ILE A 71 5.41 6.44 -29.49
CA ILE A 71 6.10 5.28 -28.89
C ILE A 71 5.07 4.17 -28.83
N SER A 72 5.35 3.06 -29.50
CA SER A 72 4.44 1.91 -29.48
C SER A 72 4.41 1.30 -28.07
N THR A 73 3.30 0.66 -27.70
CA THR A 73 3.20 -0.11 -26.45
C THR A 73 4.35 -1.11 -26.30
N MET A 74 4.82 -1.67 -27.41
CA MET A 74 5.98 -2.59 -27.43
C MET A 74 7.28 -1.88 -27.03
N ASP A 75 7.52 -0.65 -27.50
CA ASP A 75 8.73 0.11 -27.17
C ASP A 75 8.71 0.54 -25.70
N GLN A 76 7.51 0.83 -25.15
CA GLN A 76 7.32 1.14 -23.73
C GLN A 76 7.64 -0.08 -22.86
N ILE A 77 7.14 -1.25 -23.23
CA ILE A 77 7.42 -2.51 -22.51
C ILE A 77 8.92 -2.81 -22.55
N ALA A 78 9.56 -2.70 -23.74
CA ALA A 78 11.00 -2.93 -23.87
C ALA A 78 11.81 -1.98 -22.98
N ALA A 79 11.44 -0.70 -22.90
CA ALA A 79 12.09 0.27 -22.01
C ALA A 79 11.91 -0.06 -20.53
N LEU A 80 10.72 -0.57 -20.14
CA LEU A 80 10.46 -1.04 -18.77
C LEU A 80 11.26 -2.32 -18.46
N GLU A 81 11.38 -3.24 -19.41
CA GLU A 81 12.17 -4.46 -19.26
C GLU A 81 13.66 -4.13 -19.08
N ASP A 82 14.21 -3.19 -19.85
CA ASP A 82 15.60 -2.72 -19.71
C ASP A 82 15.82 -2.07 -18.32
N ALA A 83 14.88 -1.25 -17.86
CA ALA A 83 14.95 -0.64 -16.54
C ALA A 83 14.80 -1.67 -15.40
N ALA A 84 13.96 -2.69 -15.59
CA ALA A 84 13.79 -3.79 -14.64
C ALA A 84 15.05 -4.66 -14.57
N LEU A 85 15.70 -4.93 -15.70
CA LEU A 85 17.01 -5.61 -15.74
C LEU A 85 18.10 -4.83 -14.99
N ALA A 86 17.99 -3.51 -14.95
CA ALA A 86 18.86 -2.65 -14.15
C ALA A 86 18.45 -2.60 -12.65
N GLY A 87 17.45 -3.37 -12.24
CA GLY A 87 16.98 -3.46 -10.85
C GLY A 87 16.17 -2.27 -10.37
N GLN A 88 15.57 -1.48 -11.27
CA GLN A 88 14.75 -0.32 -10.86
C GLN A 88 13.40 -0.75 -10.28
N PRO A 89 13.09 -0.47 -9.00
CA PRO A 89 11.88 -0.97 -8.35
C PRO A 89 10.58 -0.52 -9.03
N MET A 90 10.55 0.72 -9.54
CA MET A 90 9.38 1.25 -10.24
C MET A 90 9.09 0.46 -11.53
N ALA A 91 10.11 0.13 -12.31
CA ALA A 91 9.94 -0.62 -13.55
C ALA A 91 9.52 -2.07 -13.28
N LEU A 92 10.14 -2.72 -12.29
CA LEU A 92 9.76 -4.05 -11.82
C LEU A 92 8.29 -4.08 -11.37
N TYR A 93 7.89 -3.08 -10.56
CA TYR A 93 6.51 -2.99 -10.04
C TYR A 93 5.50 -2.79 -11.17
N GLN A 94 5.79 -1.89 -12.10
CA GLN A 94 4.91 -1.64 -13.24
C GLN A 94 4.75 -2.86 -14.15
N LEU A 95 5.84 -3.56 -14.45
CA LEU A 95 5.77 -4.84 -15.19
C LEU A 95 4.96 -5.88 -14.40
N GLY A 96 5.16 -5.96 -13.09
CA GLY A 96 4.37 -6.83 -12.23
C GLY A 96 2.87 -6.58 -12.36
N LEU A 97 2.43 -5.31 -12.31
CA LEU A 97 1.03 -4.93 -12.49
C LEU A 97 0.51 -5.25 -13.90
N MET A 98 1.30 -4.95 -14.94
CA MET A 98 0.94 -5.25 -16.33
C MET A 98 0.71 -6.74 -16.54
N TYR A 99 1.62 -7.61 -16.07
CA TYR A 99 1.46 -9.07 -16.19
C TYR A 99 0.35 -9.62 -15.28
N GLU A 100 0.10 -9.00 -14.11
CA GLU A 100 -1.01 -9.38 -13.22
C GLU A 100 -2.37 -9.09 -13.86
N ALA A 101 -2.53 -7.92 -14.47
CA ALA A 101 -3.79 -7.47 -15.08
C ALA A 101 -3.95 -7.98 -16.53
N GLY A 102 -2.86 -8.22 -17.26
CA GLY A 102 -2.86 -8.46 -18.70
C GLY A 102 -2.99 -7.17 -19.52
N GLU A 103 -2.48 -6.05 -19.00
CA GLU A 103 -2.53 -4.75 -19.65
C GLU A 103 -1.32 -4.52 -20.56
N GLY A 104 -1.55 -4.51 -21.88
CA GLY A 104 -0.48 -4.36 -22.87
C GLY A 104 0.37 -5.62 -23.10
N VAL A 105 0.23 -6.63 -22.26
CA VAL A 105 0.89 -7.94 -22.30
C VAL A 105 -0.13 -9.05 -22.05
N GLU A 106 0.19 -10.29 -22.45
CA GLU A 106 -0.59 -11.43 -22.02
C GLU A 106 -0.49 -11.62 -20.49
N ARG A 107 -1.62 -11.86 -19.85
CA ARG A 107 -1.68 -12.06 -18.39
C ARG A 107 -0.81 -13.26 -17.98
N ASP A 108 0.14 -13.02 -17.10
CA ASP A 108 1.06 -14.03 -16.57
C ASP A 108 1.30 -13.81 -15.07
N PRO A 109 0.51 -14.45 -14.20
CA PRO A 109 0.66 -14.30 -12.75
C PRO A 109 2.02 -14.80 -12.22
N VAL A 110 2.68 -15.72 -12.93
CA VAL A 110 4.00 -16.23 -12.52
C VAL A 110 5.07 -15.16 -12.70
N LYS A 111 5.05 -14.46 -13.84
CA LYS A 111 5.94 -13.31 -14.06
C LYS A 111 5.63 -12.18 -13.11
N ALA A 112 4.35 -11.86 -12.90
CA ALA A 112 3.93 -10.82 -11.93
C ALA A 112 4.48 -11.12 -10.53
N PHE A 113 4.29 -12.34 -10.04
CA PHE A 113 4.86 -12.79 -8.77
C PHE A 113 6.39 -12.65 -8.74
N GLY A 114 7.08 -13.03 -9.83
CA GLY A 114 8.53 -12.90 -9.94
C GLY A 114 9.01 -11.46 -9.77
N TYR A 115 8.40 -10.51 -10.45
CA TYR A 115 8.74 -9.09 -10.33
C TYR A 115 8.49 -8.53 -8.93
N PHE A 116 7.32 -8.82 -8.32
CA PHE A 116 7.04 -8.35 -6.96
C PHE A 116 7.96 -8.99 -5.92
N SER A 117 8.29 -10.30 -6.07
CA SER A 117 9.23 -10.99 -5.19
C SER A 117 10.63 -10.43 -5.30
N GLN A 118 11.09 -10.11 -6.50
CA GLN A 118 12.40 -9.49 -6.71
C GLN A 118 12.50 -8.15 -5.95
N ILE A 119 11.48 -7.30 -6.03
CA ILE A 119 11.47 -6.04 -5.28
C ILE A 119 11.51 -6.31 -3.77
N ALA A 120 10.68 -7.23 -3.27
CA ALA A 120 10.62 -7.53 -1.85
C ALA A 120 11.94 -8.09 -1.31
N ASP A 121 12.67 -8.87 -2.12
CA ASP A 121 13.94 -9.49 -1.72
C ASP A 121 15.12 -8.52 -1.81
N GLU A 122 15.21 -7.74 -2.90
CA GLU A 122 16.38 -6.87 -3.16
C GLU A 122 16.29 -5.53 -2.43
N HIS A 123 15.08 -5.04 -2.12
CA HIS A 123 14.85 -3.72 -1.53
C HIS A 123 14.22 -3.78 -0.12
N ALA A 124 14.27 -4.93 0.56
CA ALA A 124 13.71 -5.10 1.90
C ALA A 124 14.25 -4.09 2.94
N ASP A 125 15.49 -3.67 2.79
CA ASP A 125 16.18 -2.74 3.70
C ASP A 125 15.99 -1.26 3.32
N THR A 126 15.16 -0.96 2.32
CA THR A 126 14.85 0.42 1.92
C THR A 126 14.32 1.23 3.11
N ALA A 127 14.74 2.48 3.23
CA ALA A 127 14.26 3.37 4.28
C ALA A 127 12.72 3.50 4.23
N PRO A 128 12.00 3.44 5.37
CA PRO A 128 10.54 3.29 5.37
C PRO A 128 9.78 4.59 5.04
N ARG A 129 10.31 5.40 4.14
CA ARG A 129 9.68 6.65 3.68
C ARG A 129 10.11 7.00 2.27
N GLY A 130 9.17 7.49 1.48
CA GLY A 130 9.38 7.94 0.12
C GLY A 130 8.78 6.98 -0.91
N LEU A 131 8.78 7.39 -2.17
CA LEU A 131 8.15 6.65 -3.26
C LEU A 131 8.69 5.22 -3.42
N GLU A 132 9.99 5.01 -3.23
CA GLU A 132 10.59 3.67 -3.28
C GLU A 132 10.07 2.79 -2.14
N ALA A 133 9.95 3.34 -0.93
CA ALA A 133 9.38 2.63 0.22
C ALA A 133 7.93 2.19 -0.03
N ASP A 134 7.12 3.03 -0.66
CA ASP A 134 5.73 2.71 -1.00
C ASP A 134 5.68 1.55 -2.01
N ILE A 135 6.55 1.55 -3.04
CA ILE A 135 6.65 0.47 -4.02
C ILE A 135 7.06 -0.85 -3.36
N VAL A 136 8.05 -0.80 -2.48
CA VAL A 136 8.53 -1.99 -1.75
C VAL A 136 7.41 -2.54 -0.84
N ALA A 137 6.72 -1.66 -0.11
CA ALA A 137 5.60 -2.05 0.76
C ALA A 137 4.46 -2.70 -0.03
N GLN A 138 4.07 -2.11 -1.16
CA GLN A 138 3.06 -2.68 -2.05
C GLN A 138 3.50 -4.03 -2.64
N SER A 139 4.79 -4.19 -2.91
CA SER A 139 5.33 -5.48 -3.39
C SER A 139 5.24 -6.56 -2.30
N PHE A 140 5.53 -6.22 -1.03
CA PHE A 140 5.29 -7.13 0.09
C PHE A 140 3.82 -7.53 0.22
N LEU A 141 2.91 -6.57 0.02
CA LEU A 141 1.47 -6.84 0.05
C LEU A 141 1.06 -7.78 -1.09
N LYS A 142 1.52 -7.53 -2.32
CA LYS A 142 1.26 -8.38 -3.48
C LYS A 142 1.81 -9.81 -3.29
N VAL A 143 3.06 -9.95 -2.87
CA VAL A 143 3.65 -11.27 -2.56
C VAL A 143 2.85 -11.98 -1.45
N GLY A 144 2.42 -11.23 -0.43
CA GLY A 144 1.55 -11.75 0.62
C GLY A 144 0.24 -12.31 0.08
N GLU A 145 -0.43 -11.62 -0.84
CA GLU A 145 -1.67 -12.10 -1.45
C GLU A 145 -1.45 -13.35 -2.31
N TYR A 146 -0.33 -13.47 -3.03
CA TYR A 146 0.02 -14.70 -3.74
C TYR A 146 0.24 -15.88 -2.79
N TYR A 147 0.88 -15.68 -1.65
CA TYR A 147 1.00 -16.74 -0.63
C TYR A 147 -0.34 -17.08 0.04
N ARG A 148 -1.25 -16.13 0.16
CA ARG A 148 -2.58 -16.37 0.72
C ARG A 148 -3.42 -17.30 -0.17
N THR A 149 -3.40 -17.06 -1.47
CA THR A 149 -4.18 -17.82 -2.44
C THR A 149 -3.45 -19.08 -2.92
N GLY A 150 -2.12 -19.04 -2.91
CA GLY A 150 -1.25 -19.96 -3.61
C GLY A 150 -1.14 -19.61 -5.10
N LEU A 151 -0.03 -20.02 -5.72
CA LEU A 151 0.20 -19.93 -7.16
C LEU A 151 0.84 -21.26 -7.64
N PRO A 152 0.04 -22.31 -7.88
CA PRO A 152 0.54 -23.63 -8.22
C PRO A 152 1.43 -23.67 -9.46
N GLU A 153 1.15 -22.82 -10.44
CA GLU A 153 1.93 -22.68 -11.68
C GLU A 153 3.37 -22.24 -11.43
N ALA A 154 3.59 -21.46 -10.35
CA ALA A 154 4.93 -21.06 -9.88
C ALA A 154 5.47 -21.99 -8.79
N GLY A 155 4.76 -23.05 -8.41
CA GLY A 155 5.15 -23.92 -7.30
C GLY A 155 4.99 -23.27 -5.92
N ILE A 156 4.20 -22.21 -5.81
CA ILE A 156 3.94 -21.50 -4.56
C ILE A 156 2.72 -22.10 -3.87
N PRO A 157 2.89 -22.85 -2.76
CA PRO A 157 1.77 -23.36 -1.99
C PRO A 157 1.07 -22.24 -1.22
N LYS A 158 -0.22 -22.42 -0.96
CA LYS A 158 -0.94 -21.56 -0.02
C LYS A 158 -0.28 -21.57 1.35
N ASN A 159 0.00 -20.39 1.91
CA ASN A 159 0.65 -20.22 3.20
C ASN A 159 0.18 -18.91 3.86
N GLU A 160 -0.90 -18.99 4.61
CA GLU A 160 -1.51 -17.83 5.27
C GLU A 160 -0.58 -17.23 6.35
N ASP A 161 0.14 -18.06 7.11
CA ASP A 161 1.08 -17.58 8.14
C ASP A 161 2.20 -16.73 7.52
N TYR A 162 2.71 -17.14 6.36
CA TYR A 162 3.76 -16.38 5.68
C TYR A 162 3.19 -15.11 5.03
N SER A 163 2.00 -15.20 4.41
CA SER A 163 1.25 -14.05 3.91
C SER A 163 1.09 -13.00 5.01
N ASN A 164 0.57 -13.39 6.17
CA ASN A 164 0.33 -12.48 7.29
C ASN A 164 1.60 -11.80 7.78
N LYS A 165 2.76 -12.49 7.77
CA LYS A 165 4.06 -11.90 8.14
C LYS A 165 4.49 -10.82 7.14
N LEU A 166 4.32 -11.04 5.83
CA LEU A 166 4.65 -10.07 4.79
C LEU A 166 3.76 -8.83 4.89
N ILE A 167 2.45 -9.03 5.04
CA ILE A 167 1.48 -7.94 5.18
C ILE A 167 1.73 -7.14 6.47
N LEU A 168 2.01 -7.82 7.60
CA LEU A 168 2.38 -7.16 8.85
C LEU A 168 3.68 -6.38 8.73
N HIS A 169 4.65 -6.85 7.95
CA HIS A 169 5.88 -6.11 7.68
C HIS A 169 5.59 -4.83 6.88
N ALA A 170 4.85 -4.91 5.79
CA ALA A 170 4.43 -3.74 5.00
C ALA A 170 3.65 -2.72 5.86
N ALA A 171 2.74 -3.19 6.70
CA ALA A 171 1.92 -2.34 7.57
C ALA A 171 2.71 -1.66 8.69
N SER A 172 3.65 -2.37 9.33
CA SER A 172 4.35 -1.91 10.53
C SER A 172 5.64 -1.17 10.23
N TYR A 173 6.48 -1.70 9.32
CA TYR A 173 7.78 -1.11 9.00
C TYR A 173 7.63 0.06 8.02
N PHE A 174 6.98 -0.17 6.90
CA PHE A 174 6.76 0.88 5.89
C PHE A 174 5.56 1.77 6.24
N GLY A 175 4.62 1.25 7.00
CA GLY A 175 3.41 1.98 7.36
C GLY A 175 2.45 2.13 6.18
N ASP A 176 2.49 1.25 5.21
CA ASP A 176 1.62 1.29 4.03
C ASP A 176 0.14 1.27 4.43
N ALA A 177 -0.69 2.10 3.78
CA ALA A 177 -2.09 2.26 4.16
C ALA A 177 -2.95 1.05 3.80
N ASP A 178 -2.70 0.44 2.64
CA ASP A 178 -3.43 -0.73 2.18
C ASP A 178 -3.07 -1.94 3.02
N ALA A 179 -1.78 -2.11 3.35
CA ALA A 179 -1.32 -3.14 4.27
C ALA A 179 -1.90 -2.95 5.69
N GLN A 180 -1.97 -1.71 6.20
CA GLN A 180 -2.61 -1.42 7.49
C GLN A 180 -4.10 -1.73 7.47
N TYR A 181 -4.80 -1.39 6.37
CA TYR A 181 -6.19 -1.78 6.17
C TYR A 181 -6.35 -3.30 6.18
N ARG A 182 -5.48 -4.01 5.44
CA ARG A 182 -5.51 -5.47 5.37
C ARG A 182 -5.27 -6.12 6.74
N VAL A 183 -4.30 -5.64 7.52
CA VAL A 183 -4.10 -6.10 8.90
C VAL A 183 -5.33 -5.84 9.77
N GLY A 184 -5.99 -4.70 9.59
CA GLY A 184 -7.26 -4.42 10.26
C GLY A 184 -8.33 -5.47 9.94
N GLU A 185 -8.44 -5.90 8.70
CA GLU A 185 -9.36 -6.98 8.28
C GLU A 185 -8.99 -8.33 8.90
N LEU A 186 -7.69 -8.67 8.92
CA LEU A 186 -7.21 -9.93 9.51
C LEU A 186 -7.56 -10.07 10.99
N TYR A 187 -7.65 -8.97 11.73
CA TYR A 187 -8.09 -8.97 13.13
C TYR A 187 -9.62 -8.99 13.30
N LEU A 188 -10.41 -8.88 12.24
CA LEU A 188 -11.86 -9.12 12.28
C LEU A 188 -12.20 -10.58 11.97
N ASP A 189 -11.29 -11.30 11.34
CA ASP A 189 -11.45 -12.71 11.01
C ASP A 189 -10.89 -13.58 12.16
N ASP A 190 -11.74 -14.44 12.74
CA ASP A 190 -11.35 -15.36 13.81
C ASP A 190 -10.30 -16.37 13.38
N ALA A 191 -10.26 -16.70 12.10
CA ALA A 191 -9.44 -17.78 11.57
C ALA A 191 -7.96 -17.41 11.39
N GLU A 192 -7.63 -16.11 11.27
CA GLU A 192 -6.30 -15.70 10.81
C GLU A 192 -5.36 -15.22 11.92
N LEU A 193 -5.66 -14.09 12.56
CA LEU A 193 -4.84 -13.54 13.66
C LEU A 193 -5.54 -13.64 15.04
N GLY A 194 -6.71 -14.24 15.05
CA GLY A 194 -7.62 -14.27 16.19
C GLY A 194 -8.41 -12.95 16.31
N ALA A 195 -9.73 -13.07 16.47
CA ALA A 195 -10.62 -11.92 16.52
C ALA A 195 -10.24 -10.94 17.62
N SER A 196 -9.93 -9.73 17.21
CA SER A 196 -9.66 -8.62 18.11
C SER A 196 -10.15 -7.30 17.49
N PRO A 197 -11.44 -6.96 17.66
CA PRO A 197 -11.99 -5.71 17.13
C PRO A 197 -11.21 -4.47 17.58
N LEU A 198 -10.63 -4.49 18.77
CA LEU A 198 -9.81 -3.39 19.27
C LEU A 198 -8.50 -3.26 18.46
N GLN A 199 -7.84 -4.36 18.11
CA GLN A 199 -6.64 -4.31 17.24
C GLN A 199 -7.02 -3.92 15.82
N SER A 200 -8.11 -4.47 15.29
CA SER A 200 -8.66 -4.06 14.01
C SER A 200 -8.87 -2.54 13.95
N ALA A 201 -9.60 -1.97 14.91
CA ALA A 201 -9.87 -0.54 14.96
C ALA A 201 -8.59 0.31 15.03
N ARG A 202 -7.54 -0.17 15.71
CA ARG A 202 -6.23 0.52 15.77
C ARG A 202 -5.56 0.57 14.40
N TRP A 203 -5.51 -0.57 13.69
CA TRP A 203 -4.93 -0.64 12.35
C TRP A 203 -5.74 0.13 11.32
N LEU A 204 -7.07 -0.02 11.35
CA LEU A 204 -7.99 0.74 10.51
C LEU A 204 -7.85 2.25 10.73
N ASN A 205 -7.66 2.71 11.98
CA ASN A 205 -7.43 4.13 12.26
C ASN A 205 -6.13 4.66 11.67
N LEU A 206 -5.05 3.85 11.65
CA LEU A 206 -3.81 4.24 10.99
C LEU A 206 -4.01 4.43 9.48
N ALA A 207 -4.66 3.49 8.82
CA ALA A 207 -4.98 3.57 7.40
C ALA A 207 -5.98 4.71 7.08
N ALA A 208 -7.03 4.87 7.90
CA ALA A 208 -8.05 5.91 7.74
C ALA A 208 -7.46 7.33 7.78
N ARG A 209 -6.51 7.57 8.70
CA ARG A 209 -5.78 8.84 8.80
C ARG A 209 -4.89 9.13 7.59
N LYS A 210 -4.49 8.11 6.85
CA LYS A 210 -3.74 8.23 5.59
C LYS A 210 -4.65 8.38 4.37
N GLY A 211 -5.96 8.31 4.57
CA GLY A 211 -6.95 8.53 3.52
C GLY A 211 -7.47 7.25 2.87
N HIS A 212 -7.17 6.06 3.38
CA HIS A 212 -7.71 4.83 2.83
C HIS A 212 -9.22 4.74 3.05
N ALA A 213 -10.00 4.83 1.96
CA ALA A 213 -11.47 4.93 2.02
C ALA A 213 -12.14 3.73 2.69
N GLY A 214 -11.71 2.51 2.35
CA GLY A 214 -12.22 1.29 2.97
C GLY A 214 -11.96 1.23 4.49
N ALA A 215 -10.77 1.70 4.93
CA ALA A 215 -10.45 1.76 6.36
C ALA A 215 -11.32 2.80 7.10
N GLN A 216 -11.55 3.96 6.48
CA GLN A 216 -12.45 4.98 7.01
C GLN A 216 -13.88 4.44 7.16
N ALA A 217 -14.36 3.70 6.15
CA ALA A 217 -15.70 3.12 6.18
C ALA A 217 -15.84 2.03 7.25
N LYS A 218 -14.90 1.10 7.33
CA LYS A 218 -14.94 0.02 8.35
C LYS A 218 -14.81 0.57 9.76
N LEU A 219 -13.84 1.48 10.00
CA LEU A 219 -13.70 2.15 11.29
C LEU A 219 -14.96 2.92 11.66
N GLY A 220 -15.53 3.63 10.68
CA GLY A 220 -16.77 4.37 10.86
C GLY A 220 -17.94 3.48 11.26
N SER A 221 -18.11 2.34 10.61
CA SER A 221 -19.13 1.33 10.97
C SER A 221 -18.92 0.77 12.38
N MET A 222 -17.68 0.39 12.72
CA MET A 222 -17.34 -0.13 14.05
C MET A 222 -17.65 0.87 15.16
N LEU A 223 -17.32 2.15 14.96
CA LEU A 223 -17.61 3.21 15.94
C LEU A 223 -19.12 3.50 16.05
N PHE A 224 -19.81 3.52 14.90
CA PHE A 224 -21.23 3.82 14.87
C PHE A 224 -22.07 2.74 15.56
N ASN A 225 -21.75 1.47 15.32
CA ASN A 225 -22.48 0.31 15.83
C ASN A 225 -21.95 -0.20 17.18
N GLY A 226 -20.73 0.20 17.59
CA GLY A 226 -20.09 -0.34 18.79
C GLY A 226 -19.59 -1.77 18.61
N GLU A 227 -19.11 -2.14 17.45
CA GLU A 227 -18.66 -3.49 17.09
C GLU A 227 -17.33 -3.83 17.79
N GLY A 228 -17.40 -4.32 19.04
CA GLY A 228 -16.24 -4.71 19.85
C GLY A 228 -15.37 -3.55 20.36
N ILE A 229 -15.80 -2.31 20.13
CA ILE A 229 -15.19 -1.07 20.63
C ILE A 229 -16.27 -0.13 21.19
N GLY A 230 -15.85 0.93 21.89
CA GLY A 230 -16.80 1.92 22.41
C GLY A 230 -17.59 2.62 21.30
N ILE A 231 -18.90 2.82 21.53
CA ILE A 231 -19.77 3.54 20.59
C ILE A 231 -19.40 5.02 20.57
N ASP A 232 -19.16 5.55 19.38
CA ASP A 232 -19.17 6.99 19.05
C ASP A 232 -19.85 7.18 17.70
N GLN A 233 -21.17 7.38 17.74
CA GLN A 233 -21.97 7.52 16.53
C GLN A 233 -21.62 8.74 15.69
N ILE A 234 -21.20 9.83 16.34
CA ILE A 234 -20.84 11.07 15.62
C ILE A 234 -19.50 10.89 14.91
N GLU A 235 -18.49 10.33 15.58
CA GLU A 235 -17.20 10.04 14.95
C GLU A 235 -17.36 8.95 13.87
N GLY A 236 -18.14 7.92 14.14
CA GLY A 236 -18.45 6.86 13.17
C GLY A 236 -19.07 7.41 11.91
N LEU A 237 -20.11 8.25 12.05
CA LEU A 237 -20.78 8.88 10.91
C LEU A 237 -19.90 9.88 10.17
N MET A 238 -19.01 10.59 10.88
CA MET A 238 -17.98 11.44 10.28
C MET A 238 -17.05 10.62 9.37
N TRP A 239 -16.50 9.50 9.87
CA TRP A 239 -15.63 8.66 9.06
C TRP A 239 -16.33 8.05 7.85
N LEU A 240 -17.59 7.60 7.99
CA LEU A 240 -18.39 7.11 6.87
C LEU A 240 -18.64 8.22 5.81
N THR A 241 -18.88 9.46 6.25
CA THR A 241 -19.04 10.60 5.35
C THR A 241 -17.76 10.90 4.56
N VAL A 242 -16.60 10.86 5.22
CA VAL A 242 -15.30 11.06 4.57
C VAL A 242 -15.01 9.92 3.59
N ALA A 243 -15.27 8.68 3.99
CA ALA A 243 -15.09 7.50 3.13
C ALA A 243 -15.90 7.58 1.85
N SER A 244 -17.20 7.92 1.96
CA SER A 244 -18.10 8.05 0.82
C SER A 244 -17.61 9.10 -0.19
N ARG A 245 -17.12 10.25 0.29
CA ARG A 245 -16.57 11.30 -0.58
C ARG A 245 -15.32 10.84 -1.34
N ARG A 246 -14.48 10.02 -0.70
CA ARG A 246 -13.24 9.48 -1.30
C ARG A 246 -13.49 8.32 -2.25
N ALA A 247 -14.53 7.55 -2.02
CA ALA A 247 -14.85 6.37 -2.80
C ALA A 247 -15.49 6.67 -4.15
N VAL A 248 -15.83 7.93 -4.45
CA VAL A 248 -16.49 8.32 -5.69
C VAL A 248 -15.68 7.85 -6.90
N GLY A 249 -16.31 7.07 -7.78
CA GLY A 249 -15.70 6.51 -8.98
C GLY A 249 -14.80 5.29 -8.74
N THR A 250 -14.71 4.77 -7.52
CA THR A 250 -13.97 3.55 -7.20
C THR A 250 -14.89 2.32 -7.13
N SER A 251 -14.29 1.13 -7.12
CA SER A 251 -15.02 -0.14 -6.89
C SER A 251 -15.70 -0.20 -5.52
N ASP A 252 -15.22 0.59 -4.56
CA ASP A 252 -15.70 0.59 -3.18
C ASP A 252 -16.90 1.52 -2.94
N GLU A 253 -17.25 2.36 -3.91
CA GLU A 253 -18.28 3.38 -3.76
C GLU A 253 -19.62 2.79 -3.31
N SER A 254 -20.05 1.68 -3.89
CA SER A 254 -21.36 1.09 -3.60
C SER A 254 -21.50 0.67 -2.14
N TRP A 255 -20.61 -0.18 -1.66
CA TRP A 255 -20.71 -0.72 -0.30
C TRP A 255 -20.44 0.34 0.78
N ILE A 256 -19.58 1.33 0.50
CA ILE A 256 -19.32 2.45 1.41
C ILE A 256 -20.58 3.33 1.53
N ASN A 257 -21.24 3.62 0.42
CA ASN A 257 -22.48 4.39 0.43
C ASN A 257 -23.62 3.65 1.12
N ASP A 258 -23.68 2.32 1.02
CA ASP A 258 -24.66 1.52 1.75
C ASP A 258 -24.47 1.62 3.27
N LEU A 259 -23.23 1.56 3.76
CA LEU A 259 -22.90 1.78 5.17
C LEU A 259 -23.29 3.19 5.63
N LEU A 260 -22.96 4.21 4.85
CA LEU A 260 -23.31 5.59 5.17
C LEU A 260 -24.82 5.78 5.22
N ASN A 261 -25.56 5.31 4.22
CA ASN A 261 -27.00 5.45 4.14
C ASN A 261 -27.71 4.76 5.32
N ASN A 262 -27.24 3.57 5.68
CA ASN A 262 -27.74 2.85 6.86
C ASN A 262 -27.52 3.67 8.13
N ALA A 263 -26.30 4.14 8.38
CA ALA A 263 -25.97 4.97 9.54
C ALA A 263 -26.77 6.29 9.56
N MET A 264 -26.91 6.95 8.41
CA MET A 264 -27.71 8.18 8.26
C MET A 264 -29.19 7.96 8.56
N SER A 265 -29.76 6.79 8.26
CA SER A 265 -31.16 6.48 8.53
C SER A 265 -31.45 6.34 10.04
N ILE A 266 -30.46 5.89 10.81
CA ILE A 266 -30.56 5.66 12.25
C ILE A 266 -30.24 6.93 13.06
N ALA A 267 -29.25 7.70 12.60
CA ALA A 267 -28.72 8.87 13.31
C ALA A 267 -29.77 10.00 13.44
N SER A 268 -29.74 10.70 14.57
CA SER A 268 -30.56 11.92 14.77
C SER A 268 -30.10 13.06 13.85
N ALA A 269 -30.94 14.06 13.65
CA ALA A 269 -30.61 15.23 12.83
C ALA A 269 -29.38 15.98 13.38
N ASP A 270 -29.24 16.09 14.69
CA ASP A 270 -28.11 16.73 15.36
C ASP A 270 -26.80 15.93 15.15
N GLN A 271 -26.83 14.62 15.30
CA GLN A 271 -25.68 13.75 15.02
C GLN A 271 -25.21 13.86 13.57
N ARG A 272 -26.14 13.85 12.61
CA ARG A 272 -25.83 14.03 11.19
C ARG A 272 -25.14 15.38 10.93
N GLN A 273 -25.69 16.47 11.50
CA GLN A 273 -25.12 17.80 11.33
C GLN A 273 -23.71 17.89 11.92
N GLN A 274 -23.48 17.38 13.14
CA GLN A 274 -22.17 17.40 13.78
C GLN A 274 -21.16 16.54 13.00
N ALA A 275 -21.55 15.37 12.53
CA ALA A 275 -20.68 14.48 11.76
C ALA A 275 -20.21 15.14 10.45
N VAL A 276 -21.14 15.77 9.69
CA VAL A 276 -20.79 16.49 8.46
C VAL A 276 -19.84 17.66 8.74
N GLN A 277 -20.10 18.45 9.78
CA GLN A 277 -19.21 19.57 10.15
C GLN A 277 -17.80 19.07 10.50
N ARG A 278 -17.69 17.93 11.22
CA ARG A 278 -16.38 17.30 11.52
C ARG A 278 -15.70 16.77 10.26
N ALA A 279 -16.45 16.16 9.34
CA ALA A 279 -15.93 15.69 8.06
C ALA A 279 -15.39 16.83 7.21
N ASP A 280 -16.11 17.96 7.14
CA ASP A 280 -15.67 19.17 6.42
C ASP A 280 -14.37 19.73 7.01
N SER A 281 -14.24 19.73 8.36
CA SER A 281 -13.04 20.18 9.07
C SER A 281 -11.83 19.27 8.79
N LEU A 282 -12.04 17.97 8.60
CA LEU A 282 -10.98 17.04 8.21
C LEU A 282 -10.55 17.27 6.77
N GLY A 283 -11.48 17.50 5.85
CA GLY A 283 -11.19 17.77 4.44
C GLY A 283 -10.23 18.96 4.27
N THR A 284 -10.43 20.01 5.05
CA THR A 284 -9.51 21.19 5.02
C THR A 284 -8.12 20.90 5.58
N ARG A 285 -7.96 19.95 6.50
CA ARG A 285 -6.65 19.57 7.08
C ARG A 285 -5.81 18.65 6.18
N PHE A 286 -6.45 17.85 5.37
CA PHE A 286 -5.80 16.84 4.51
C PHE A 286 -5.75 17.24 3.03
N GLY A 287 -5.86 18.54 2.72
CA GLY A 287 -5.60 19.07 1.38
C GLY A 287 -6.70 18.89 0.35
N GLY A 288 -7.95 18.95 0.78
CA GLY A 288 -9.14 18.90 -0.09
C GLY A 288 -9.54 17.44 -0.38
N LEU A 289 -10.78 17.14 -0.02
CA LEU A 289 -11.51 15.95 -0.47
C LEU A 289 -12.12 16.21 -1.82
#